data_8f3048a5a42f9ec0572c5ff125f2d025
#
_entry.id   8f3048a5a42f9ec0572c5ff125f2d025
#
_cell.length_a   1.000
_cell.length_b   1.000
_cell.length_c   1.000
_cell.angle_alpha   90.00
_cell.angle_beta   90.00
_cell.angle_gamma   90.00
#
_symmetry.space_group_name_H-M   'P 1'
#
loop_
_entity.id
_entity.type
_entity.pdbx_description
1 polymer ?
#
loop_
_entity_poly.entity_id
_entity_poly.type
_entity_poly.pdbx_seq_one_letter_code
_entity_poly.pdbx_strand_id
1 'polypeptide(L)'
;MYNKKTRIGVALSELEAKNIIAKDKSKRLSEKEDAKKETFLPPHLSVIERTGSSYNFFKFSDGGVLMARYGLRGGEFGNYTTSKDRIGSINMAYDAFEDLYKAVCISPKDISLGGGLAIAFGARGRGNAMAHYELDKNVINMTKKRGAGSLAHEWGHAMDAYIGERFGVHGFASANLSKMPESVKKLVKAFKEQDGKETFFYESSKFFDGEYKKAGNGYWSSAHEMFARAFACYVKDKLDGRRSDYLVGHAECAVSGVMVAYPRKDERKFINQCFDEFFTDMIEKGILSKYEPEAKKETDNIEEVNIEDLLFEGQGGQMMFF
;
A
#
# COMPACT_ATOMS: atom_id res chain seq x y z
N MET A 1 -28.12 35.54 5.93
CA MET A 1 -27.67 35.55 7.34
C MET A 1 -26.14 35.50 7.39
N TYR A 2 -25.55 36.07 8.42
CA TYR A 2 -24.07 36.16 8.57
C TYR A 2 -23.66 35.72 9.98
N ASN A 3 -22.51 35.13 10.08
CA ASN A 3 -21.82 34.82 11.32
C ASN A 3 -20.36 35.23 11.19
N LYS A 4 -19.85 36.12 12.08
CA LYS A 4 -18.50 36.67 12.05
C LYS A 4 -18.07 37.18 10.65
N LYS A 5 -18.90 37.94 9.98
CA LYS A 5 -18.70 38.49 8.62
C LYS A 5 -18.79 37.48 7.47
N THR A 6 -19.12 36.21 7.74
CA THR A 6 -19.29 35.20 6.68
C THR A 6 -20.77 34.93 6.48
N ARG A 7 -21.21 34.95 5.21
CA ARG A 7 -22.62 34.58 4.87
C ARG A 7 -22.79 33.08 5.05
N ILE A 8 -23.72 32.66 5.90
CA ILE A 8 -24.02 31.25 6.20
C ILE A 8 -25.28 30.72 5.54
N GLY A 9 -26.11 31.58 5.02
CA GLY A 9 -27.32 31.18 4.32
C GLY A 9 -28.31 32.33 4.09
N VAL A 10 -29.40 32.02 3.43
CA VAL A 10 -30.58 32.88 3.22
C VAL A 10 -31.78 32.19 3.84
N ALA A 11 -32.61 32.89 4.56
CA ALA A 11 -33.80 32.37 5.18
C ALA A 11 -35.00 33.26 4.84
N LEU A 12 -36.15 32.66 4.59
CA LEU A 12 -37.42 33.33 4.29
C LEU A 12 -38.33 33.38 5.51
N SER A 13 -37.97 32.67 6.58
CA SER A 13 -38.72 32.68 7.84
C SER A 13 -37.77 32.66 9.07
N GLU A 14 -38.28 33.02 10.24
CA GLU A 14 -37.54 32.98 11.51
C GLU A 14 -37.12 31.54 11.89
N LEU A 15 -38.01 30.58 11.63
CA LEU A 15 -37.70 29.16 11.89
C LEU A 15 -36.54 28.66 11.03
N GLU A 16 -36.57 29.01 9.76
CA GLU A 16 -35.51 28.65 8.82
C GLU A 16 -34.20 29.33 9.20
N ALA A 17 -34.23 30.57 9.66
CA ALA A 17 -33.08 31.29 10.19
C ALA A 17 -32.45 30.56 11.40
N LYS A 18 -33.29 30.13 12.35
CA LYS A 18 -32.85 29.38 13.54
C LYS A 18 -32.19 28.04 13.13
N ASN A 19 -32.76 27.32 12.16
CA ASN A 19 -32.20 26.05 11.66
C ASN A 19 -30.86 26.25 10.99
N ILE A 20 -30.67 27.28 10.16
CA ILE A 20 -29.40 27.60 9.53
C ILE A 20 -28.34 27.92 10.57
N ILE A 21 -28.69 28.73 11.60
CA ILE A 21 -27.73 29.05 12.68
C ILE A 21 -27.39 27.82 13.52
N ALA A 22 -28.35 26.96 13.84
CA ALA A 22 -28.12 25.73 14.60
C ALA A 22 -27.20 24.79 13.84
N LYS A 23 -27.43 24.62 12.52
CA LYS A 23 -26.59 23.79 11.63
C LYS A 23 -25.15 24.32 11.52
N ASP A 24 -24.96 25.64 11.37
CA ASP A 24 -23.63 26.28 11.34
C ASP A 24 -22.89 26.09 12.68
N LYS A 25 -23.61 26.23 13.82
CA LYS A 25 -23.06 26.02 15.15
C LYS A 25 -22.62 24.56 15.36
N SER A 26 -23.46 23.62 14.97
CA SER A 26 -23.14 22.18 15.03
C SER A 26 -21.90 21.84 14.18
N LYS A 27 -21.86 22.34 12.94
CA LYS A 27 -20.69 22.17 12.05
C LYS A 27 -19.40 22.73 12.66
N ARG A 28 -19.46 23.92 13.27
CA ARG A 28 -18.28 24.53 13.93
C ARG A 28 -17.83 23.82 15.18
N LEU A 29 -18.76 23.20 15.93
CA LEU A 29 -18.41 22.37 17.08
C LEU A 29 -17.69 21.10 16.61
N SER A 30 -18.21 20.42 15.59
CA SER A 30 -17.57 19.28 14.95
C SER A 30 -16.17 19.62 14.43
N GLU A 31 -16.03 20.74 13.67
CA GLU A 31 -14.72 21.20 13.17
C GLU A 31 -13.71 21.50 14.30
N LYS A 32 -14.20 21.98 15.48
CA LYS A 32 -13.34 22.22 16.65
C LYS A 32 -12.94 20.93 17.36
N GLU A 33 -13.80 19.93 17.41
CA GLU A 33 -13.51 18.61 17.96
C GLU A 33 -12.51 17.90 17.08
N ASP A 34 -12.71 17.91 15.75
CA ASP A 34 -11.78 17.34 14.79
C ASP A 34 -10.40 18.03 14.81
N ALA A 35 -10.38 19.35 15.10
CA ALA A 35 -9.12 20.10 15.23
C ALA A 35 -8.30 19.71 16.47
N LYS A 36 -8.94 19.09 17.48
CA LYS A 36 -8.26 18.62 18.71
C LYS A 36 -7.70 17.20 18.58
N LYS A 37 -8.18 16.42 17.59
CA LYS A 37 -7.70 15.05 17.37
C LYS A 37 -6.27 15.08 16.81
N GLU A 38 -5.42 14.24 17.36
CA GLU A 38 -4.06 14.06 16.86
C GLU A 38 -4.05 13.25 15.56
N THR A 39 -3.07 13.52 14.69
CA THR A 39 -2.85 12.70 13.50
C THR A 39 -2.02 11.48 13.91
N PHE A 40 -2.55 10.28 13.70
CA PHE A 40 -1.75 9.06 13.88
C PHE A 40 -0.60 9.05 12.86
N LEU A 41 0.63 8.93 13.37
CA LEU A 41 1.83 8.79 12.55
C LEU A 41 2.51 7.46 12.91
N PRO A 42 2.62 6.52 11.96
CA PRO A 42 3.44 5.33 12.16
C PRO A 42 4.89 5.67 12.53
N PRO A 43 5.59 4.78 13.26
CA PRO A 43 6.95 5.02 13.71
C PRO A 43 7.91 5.22 12.52
N HIS A 44 8.91 6.09 12.69
CA HIS A 44 9.98 6.19 11.71
C HIS A 44 10.90 4.98 11.83
N LEU A 45 11.09 4.26 10.73
CA LEU A 45 12.07 3.17 10.65
C LEU A 45 13.46 3.79 10.41
N SER A 46 14.25 3.90 11.47
CA SER A 46 15.62 4.44 11.40
C SER A 46 16.60 3.50 10.69
N VAL A 47 16.35 2.20 10.79
CA VAL A 47 17.07 1.13 10.10
C VAL A 47 16.05 0.29 9.36
N ILE A 48 16.35 -0.02 8.11
CA ILE A 48 15.50 -0.85 7.24
C ILE A 48 16.28 -2.13 7.00
N GLU A 49 15.77 -3.23 7.53
CA GLU A 49 16.44 -4.52 7.47
C GLU A 49 15.62 -5.53 6.65
N ARG A 50 16.31 -6.51 6.13
CA ARG A 50 15.75 -7.65 5.40
C ARG A 50 16.51 -8.93 5.75
N THR A 51 15.80 -10.04 5.86
CA THR A 51 16.41 -11.36 6.07
C THR A 51 16.93 -11.91 4.74
N GLY A 52 18.17 -12.36 4.76
CA GLY A 52 18.86 -12.92 3.59
C GLY A 52 19.56 -11.88 2.71
N SER A 53 20.27 -12.36 1.70
CA SER A 53 20.97 -11.51 0.74
C SER A 53 19.99 -10.71 -0.10
N SER A 54 20.41 -9.52 -0.56
CA SER A 54 19.66 -8.78 -1.57
C SER A 54 19.52 -9.62 -2.84
N TYR A 55 18.36 -9.55 -3.49
CA TYR A 55 18.15 -10.21 -4.78
C TYR A 55 18.92 -9.53 -5.92
N ASN A 56 19.37 -8.28 -5.69
CA ASN A 56 20.17 -7.56 -6.67
C ASN A 56 21.65 -7.56 -6.26
N PHE A 57 22.37 -8.55 -6.70
CA PHE A 57 23.80 -8.74 -6.41
C PHE A 57 24.65 -7.52 -6.84
N PHE A 58 24.31 -6.90 -7.97
CA PHE A 58 25.08 -5.80 -8.58
C PHE A 58 24.61 -4.40 -8.18
N LYS A 59 23.61 -4.23 -7.34
CA LYS A 59 23.03 -2.96 -6.93
C LYS A 59 22.66 -2.05 -8.11
N PHE A 60 21.41 -2.08 -8.50
CA PHE A 60 20.90 -1.27 -9.61
C PHE A 60 21.07 0.23 -9.37
N SER A 61 21.52 0.93 -10.39
CA SER A 61 21.64 2.40 -10.39
C SER A 61 20.47 3.08 -11.13
N ASP A 62 19.71 2.33 -11.91
CA ASP A 62 18.63 2.82 -12.76
C ASP A 62 17.28 2.17 -12.40
N GLY A 63 16.22 2.98 -12.38
CA GLY A 63 14.84 2.54 -12.14
C GLY A 63 14.24 1.70 -13.27
N GLY A 64 14.82 1.69 -14.45
CA GLY A 64 14.42 0.86 -15.58
C GLY A 64 14.34 -0.62 -15.25
N VAL A 65 15.15 -1.09 -14.30
CA VAL A 65 15.11 -2.47 -13.82
C VAL A 65 13.73 -2.85 -13.23
N LEU A 66 13.05 -1.94 -12.52
CA LEU A 66 11.72 -2.18 -11.96
C LEU A 66 10.68 -2.34 -13.08
N MET A 67 10.79 -1.53 -14.13
CA MET A 67 9.91 -1.63 -15.30
C MET A 67 10.19 -2.94 -16.07
N ALA A 68 11.43 -3.27 -16.32
CA ALA A 68 11.81 -4.49 -17.03
C ALA A 68 11.39 -5.76 -16.26
N ARG A 69 11.64 -5.82 -14.95
CA ARG A 69 11.38 -7.01 -14.12
C ARG A 69 9.89 -7.17 -13.83
N TYR A 70 9.21 -6.11 -13.39
CA TYR A 70 7.84 -6.17 -12.90
C TYR A 70 6.79 -5.66 -13.89
N GLY A 71 7.21 -5.04 -14.98
CA GLY A 71 6.28 -4.45 -15.96
C GLY A 71 5.65 -3.14 -15.49
N LEU A 72 6.22 -2.47 -14.48
CA LEU A 72 5.71 -1.18 -14.03
C LEU A 72 5.65 -0.18 -15.19
N ARG A 73 4.61 0.64 -15.24
CA ARG A 73 4.41 1.64 -16.28
C ARG A 73 5.49 2.72 -16.29
N GLY A 74 6.06 3.03 -15.13
CA GLY A 74 7.09 4.04 -14.99
C GLY A 74 7.48 4.27 -13.55
N GLY A 75 8.52 5.11 -13.36
CA GLY A 75 9.00 5.55 -12.07
C GLY A 75 9.29 7.05 -12.04
N GLU A 76 9.14 7.68 -10.89
CA GLU A 76 9.39 9.11 -10.68
C GLU A 76 10.18 9.34 -9.40
N PHE A 77 11.15 10.28 -9.46
CA PHE A 77 11.91 10.71 -8.29
C PHE A 77 11.64 12.18 -7.99
N GLY A 78 11.49 12.50 -6.71
CA GLY A 78 11.39 13.90 -6.28
C GLY A 78 12.66 14.68 -6.56
N ASN A 79 12.52 15.96 -6.92
CA ASN A 79 13.64 16.84 -7.28
C ASN A 79 14.67 17.03 -6.15
N TYR A 80 14.26 16.79 -4.89
CA TYR A 80 15.13 16.90 -3.72
C TYR A 80 15.83 15.58 -3.34
N THR A 81 15.64 14.50 -4.13
CA THR A 81 16.31 13.23 -3.90
C THR A 81 17.71 13.22 -4.50
N THR A 82 18.69 12.81 -3.70
CA THR A 82 20.08 12.62 -4.18
C THR A 82 20.20 11.33 -4.98
N SER A 83 21.28 11.18 -5.77
CA SER A 83 21.57 9.91 -6.46
C SER A 83 21.63 8.73 -5.49
N LYS A 84 22.20 8.90 -4.31
CA LYS A 84 22.25 7.88 -3.26
C LYS A 84 20.84 7.48 -2.78
N ASP A 85 19.94 8.45 -2.58
CA ASP A 85 18.56 8.19 -2.20
C ASP A 85 17.81 7.40 -3.28
N ARG A 86 18.02 7.77 -4.56
CA ARG A 86 17.38 7.10 -5.71
C ARG A 86 17.83 5.64 -5.83
N ILE A 87 19.13 5.42 -5.83
CA ILE A 87 19.71 4.07 -5.86
C ILE A 87 19.22 3.23 -4.68
N GLY A 88 19.25 3.78 -3.47
CA GLY A 88 18.75 3.10 -2.28
C GLY A 88 17.27 2.71 -2.40
N SER A 89 16.41 3.64 -2.86
CA SER A 89 14.98 3.39 -3.04
C SER A 89 14.70 2.32 -4.09
N ILE A 90 15.41 2.34 -5.24
CA ILE A 90 15.28 1.32 -6.29
C ILE A 90 15.60 -0.06 -5.74
N ASN A 91 16.75 -0.20 -5.06
CA ASN A 91 17.21 -1.50 -4.57
C ASN A 91 16.32 -2.04 -3.45
N MET A 92 15.88 -1.20 -2.51
CA MET A 92 14.92 -1.61 -1.48
C MET A 92 13.55 -1.99 -2.05
N ALA A 93 13.05 -1.25 -3.04
CA ALA A 93 11.78 -1.57 -3.70
C ALA A 93 11.89 -2.87 -4.52
N TYR A 94 13.03 -3.10 -5.20
CA TYR A 94 13.27 -4.34 -5.91
C TYR A 94 13.20 -5.55 -4.97
N ASP A 95 13.97 -5.53 -3.90
CA ASP A 95 13.96 -6.60 -2.90
C ASP A 95 12.57 -6.81 -2.29
N ALA A 96 11.86 -5.73 -2.00
CA ALA A 96 10.51 -5.80 -1.45
C ALA A 96 9.49 -6.39 -2.44
N PHE A 97 9.58 -6.08 -3.72
CA PHE A 97 8.71 -6.69 -4.75
C PHE A 97 9.04 -8.16 -4.98
N GLU A 98 10.33 -8.56 -4.91
CA GLU A 98 10.72 -9.97 -4.94
C GLU A 98 10.13 -10.74 -3.75
N ASP A 99 10.13 -10.14 -2.57
CA ASP A 99 9.49 -10.74 -1.39
C ASP A 99 7.96 -10.79 -1.54
N LEU A 100 7.34 -9.73 -2.08
CA LEU A 100 5.90 -9.61 -2.22
C LEU A 100 5.32 -10.69 -3.14
N TYR A 101 5.77 -10.77 -4.40
CA TYR A 101 5.17 -11.70 -5.35
C TYR A 101 5.38 -13.16 -4.95
N LYS A 102 6.52 -13.47 -4.31
CA LYS A 102 6.79 -14.81 -3.76
C LYS A 102 5.88 -15.11 -2.56
N ALA A 103 5.67 -14.14 -1.68
CA ALA A 103 4.80 -14.30 -0.51
C ALA A 103 3.35 -14.59 -0.91
N VAL A 104 2.83 -13.92 -1.95
CA VAL A 104 1.44 -14.10 -2.41
C VAL A 104 1.30 -15.06 -3.60
N CYS A 105 2.41 -15.69 -4.04
CA CYS A 105 2.47 -16.71 -5.10
C CYS A 105 1.92 -16.26 -6.46
N ILE A 106 2.14 -15.00 -6.87
CA ILE A 106 1.75 -14.46 -8.17
C ILE A 106 2.97 -14.24 -9.07
N SER A 107 2.77 -14.10 -10.38
CA SER A 107 3.84 -13.77 -11.31
C SER A 107 4.51 -12.42 -10.97
N PRO A 108 5.85 -12.27 -11.11
CA PRO A 108 6.48 -10.97 -10.93
C PRO A 108 5.89 -9.86 -11.82
N LYS A 109 5.37 -10.19 -13.00
CA LYS A 109 4.70 -9.23 -13.89
C LYS A 109 3.39 -8.70 -13.32
N ASP A 110 2.72 -9.47 -12.47
CA ASP A 110 1.46 -9.05 -11.82
C ASP A 110 1.66 -7.99 -10.73
N ILE A 111 2.91 -7.74 -10.32
CA ILE A 111 3.24 -6.58 -9.47
C ILE A 111 2.78 -5.27 -10.10
N SER A 112 2.81 -5.17 -11.44
CA SER A 112 2.34 -3.99 -12.18
C SER A 112 0.84 -3.90 -12.38
N LEU A 113 0.07 -4.93 -11.93
CA LEU A 113 -1.39 -4.94 -12.05
C LEU A 113 -1.84 -4.65 -13.49
N GLY A 114 -1.44 -5.54 -14.40
CA GLY A 114 -1.73 -5.42 -15.83
C GLY A 114 -0.92 -4.34 -16.57
N GLY A 115 0.24 -3.95 -16.03
CA GLY A 115 1.11 -2.93 -16.63
C GLY A 115 0.68 -1.48 -16.33
N GLY A 116 -0.38 -1.30 -15.54
CA GLY A 116 -0.95 0.03 -15.26
C GLY A 116 -0.30 0.77 -14.09
N LEU A 117 0.31 0.06 -13.13
CA LEU A 117 0.86 0.64 -11.91
C LEU A 117 2.20 1.34 -12.17
N ALA A 118 2.38 2.51 -11.57
CA ALA A 118 3.66 3.22 -11.49
C ALA A 118 4.08 3.40 -10.02
N ILE A 119 5.37 3.73 -9.81
CA ILE A 119 5.91 4.00 -8.47
C ILE A 119 6.64 5.34 -8.44
N ALA A 120 6.51 6.08 -7.34
CA ALA A 120 7.18 7.34 -7.13
C ALA A 120 7.93 7.36 -5.79
N PHE A 121 9.14 7.90 -5.79
CA PHE A 121 10.01 7.99 -4.63
C PHE A 121 10.25 9.46 -4.27
N GLY A 122 9.54 9.94 -3.24
CA GLY A 122 9.63 11.32 -2.79
C GLY A 122 9.19 12.38 -3.81
N ALA A 123 8.52 12.00 -4.89
CA ALA A 123 8.09 12.92 -5.95
C ALA A 123 6.75 13.59 -5.63
N ARG A 124 5.87 12.85 -4.98
CA ARG A 124 4.48 13.23 -4.76
C ARG A 124 4.17 13.14 -3.28
N GLY A 125 3.44 14.03 -2.78
CA GLY A 125 3.05 14.06 -1.38
C GLY A 125 3.18 15.44 -0.79
N ARG A 126 2.11 15.89 -0.17
CA ARG A 126 2.06 17.12 0.61
C ARG A 126 1.62 16.76 2.02
N GLY A 127 2.27 17.35 3.01
CA GLY A 127 1.91 17.14 4.41
C GLY A 127 2.59 15.92 5.06
N ASN A 128 1.89 15.26 5.99
CA ASN A 128 2.44 14.19 6.85
C ASN A 128 2.25 12.77 6.30
N ALA A 129 1.77 12.61 5.06
CA ALA A 129 1.62 11.29 4.46
C ALA A 129 2.98 10.59 4.38
N MET A 130 3.00 9.30 4.74
CA MET A 130 4.22 8.48 4.73
C MET A 130 4.40 7.79 3.40
N ALA A 131 3.34 7.20 2.91
CA ALA A 131 3.14 6.68 1.58
C ALA A 131 1.67 6.91 1.23
N HIS A 132 1.30 6.82 -0.02
CA HIS A 132 -0.09 6.80 -0.45
C HIS A 132 -0.21 6.29 -1.88
N TYR A 133 -1.32 5.61 -2.14
CA TYR A 133 -1.72 5.24 -3.49
C TYR A 133 -2.63 6.32 -4.08
N GLU A 134 -2.33 6.80 -5.29
CA GLU A 134 -3.16 7.74 -6.05
C GLU A 134 -4.03 6.95 -7.05
N LEU A 135 -5.31 6.77 -6.71
CA LEU A 135 -6.27 5.99 -7.52
C LEU A 135 -6.35 6.47 -8.97
N ASP A 136 -6.61 7.77 -9.18
CA ASP A 136 -6.80 8.35 -10.52
C ASP A 136 -5.56 8.27 -11.41
N LYS A 137 -4.38 8.16 -10.81
CA LYS A 137 -3.11 8.08 -11.53
C LYS A 137 -2.49 6.70 -11.53
N ASN A 138 -3.04 5.80 -10.72
CA ASN A 138 -2.51 4.46 -10.50
C ASN A 138 -1.00 4.48 -10.14
N VAL A 139 -0.66 5.23 -9.09
CA VAL A 139 0.72 5.45 -8.65
C VAL A 139 0.86 5.20 -7.16
N ILE A 140 1.80 4.36 -6.77
CA ILE A 140 2.25 4.24 -5.37
C ILE A 140 3.32 5.29 -5.11
N ASN A 141 3.11 6.11 -4.09
CA ASN A 141 4.05 7.14 -3.66
C ASN A 141 4.70 6.75 -2.34
N MET A 142 6.02 6.58 -2.35
CA MET A 142 6.84 6.30 -1.18
C MET A 142 7.61 7.57 -0.80
N THR A 143 7.34 8.14 0.38
CA THR A 143 8.09 9.33 0.80
C THR A 143 9.51 8.96 1.22
N LYS A 144 10.46 9.86 0.98
CA LYS A 144 11.88 9.64 1.29
C LYS A 144 12.14 9.28 2.75
N LYS A 145 11.47 9.97 3.69
CA LYS A 145 11.78 9.85 5.12
C LYS A 145 11.00 8.75 5.85
N ARG A 146 9.79 8.44 5.41
CA ARG A 146 8.85 7.60 6.15
C ARG A 146 8.11 6.58 5.29
N GLY A 147 8.37 6.51 3.98
CA GLY A 147 7.67 5.59 3.08
C GLY A 147 8.02 4.13 3.29
N ALA A 148 9.27 3.86 3.70
CA ALA A 148 9.69 2.50 4.03
C ALA A 148 8.76 1.89 5.10
N GLY A 149 8.36 0.65 4.89
CA GLY A 149 7.44 -0.09 5.76
C GLY A 149 5.98 -0.11 5.31
N SER A 150 5.62 0.72 4.32
CA SER A 150 4.23 0.84 3.85
C SER A 150 3.98 0.21 2.46
N LEU A 151 4.99 -0.35 1.79
CA LEU A 151 4.83 -0.76 0.39
C LEU A 151 3.72 -1.80 0.20
N ALA A 152 3.62 -2.80 1.08
CA ALA A 152 2.53 -3.79 0.99
C ALA A 152 1.14 -3.15 1.20
N HIS A 153 1.01 -2.19 2.09
CA HIS A 153 -0.23 -1.45 2.32
C HIS A 153 -0.66 -0.70 1.05
N GLU A 154 0.24 0.07 0.45
CA GLU A 154 -0.07 0.86 -0.75
C GLU A 154 -0.30 -0.02 -1.99
N TRP A 155 0.43 -1.14 -2.10
CA TRP A 155 0.18 -2.12 -3.14
C TRP A 155 -1.17 -2.85 -2.92
N GLY A 156 -1.58 -3.05 -1.68
CA GLY A 156 -2.90 -3.54 -1.31
C GLY A 156 -4.02 -2.63 -1.84
N HIS A 157 -3.88 -1.31 -1.69
CA HIS A 157 -4.81 -0.35 -2.30
C HIS A 157 -4.82 -0.44 -3.83
N ALA A 158 -3.65 -0.52 -4.45
CA ALA A 158 -3.54 -0.66 -5.90
C ALA A 158 -4.20 -1.95 -6.41
N MET A 159 -4.00 -3.08 -5.70
CA MET A 159 -4.64 -4.36 -5.99
C MET A 159 -6.16 -4.27 -5.86
N ASP A 160 -6.67 -3.69 -4.76
CA ASP A 160 -8.10 -3.52 -4.52
C ASP A 160 -8.77 -2.69 -5.62
N ALA A 161 -8.11 -1.61 -6.07
CA ALA A 161 -8.56 -0.79 -7.20
C ALA A 161 -8.51 -1.55 -8.54
N TYR A 162 -7.43 -2.29 -8.80
CA TYR A 162 -7.27 -3.10 -10.00
C TYR A 162 -8.37 -4.16 -10.12
N ILE A 163 -8.67 -4.87 -9.02
CA ILE A 163 -9.76 -5.83 -8.99
C ILE A 163 -11.11 -5.14 -9.25
N GLY A 164 -11.35 -3.97 -8.66
CA GLY A 164 -12.53 -3.15 -8.96
C GLY A 164 -12.69 -2.91 -10.46
N GLU A 165 -11.63 -2.45 -11.12
CA GLU A 165 -11.62 -2.18 -12.56
C GLU A 165 -11.91 -3.44 -13.41
N ARG A 166 -11.31 -4.59 -13.06
CA ARG A 166 -11.54 -5.87 -13.74
C ARG A 166 -13.00 -6.33 -13.69
N PHE A 167 -13.74 -5.92 -12.66
CA PHE A 167 -15.18 -6.19 -12.51
C PHE A 167 -16.06 -4.97 -12.88
N GLY A 168 -15.54 -3.99 -13.61
CA GLY A 168 -16.30 -2.85 -14.13
C GLY A 168 -16.75 -1.86 -13.05
N VAL A 169 -15.91 -1.65 -12.03
CA VAL A 169 -16.09 -0.63 -11.00
C VAL A 169 -14.92 0.35 -11.06
N HIS A 170 -15.22 1.64 -11.17
CA HIS A 170 -14.21 2.67 -10.97
C HIS A 170 -14.01 2.91 -9.47
N GLY A 171 -12.90 2.43 -8.91
CA GLY A 171 -12.58 2.50 -7.50
C GLY A 171 -12.27 1.14 -6.86
N PHE A 172 -12.32 1.08 -5.55
CA PHE A 172 -11.94 -0.10 -4.79
C PHE A 172 -13.02 -1.19 -4.83
N ALA A 173 -12.61 -2.43 -5.13
CA ALA A 173 -13.49 -3.61 -5.11
C ALA A 173 -14.12 -3.81 -3.73
N SER A 174 -13.32 -3.65 -2.67
CA SER A 174 -13.76 -3.80 -1.28
C SER A 174 -14.87 -2.82 -0.88
N ALA A 175 -14.94 -1.66 -1.52
CA ALA A 175 -15.98 -0.65 -1.30
C ALA A 175 -17.23 -0.84 -2.17
N ASN A 176 -17.19 -1.72 -3.18
CA ASN A 176 -18.23 -1.86 -4.21
C ASN A 176 -18.65 -3.32 -4.44
N LEU A 177 -19.06 -4.00 -3.39
CA LEU A 177 -19.23 -5.46 -3.36
C LEU A 177 -20.31 -6.02 -4.30
N SER A 178 -21.27 -5.23 -4.76
CA SER A 178 -22.40 -5.70 -5.56
C SER A 178 -21.98 -6.41 -6.84
N LYS A 179 -20.87 -6.02 -7.46
CA LYS A 179 -20.33 -6.59 -8.68
C LYS A 179 -19.19 -7.59 -8.45
N MET A 180 -18.75 -7.75 -7.22
CA MET A 180 -17.59 -8.55 -6.89
C MET A 180 -17.92 -10.05 -6.77
N PRO A 181 -16.94 -10.93 -7.06
CA PRO A 181 -17.07 -12.36 -6.82
C PRO A 181 -17.17 -12.67 -5.33
N GLU A 182 -17.63 -13.89 -5.01
CA GLU A 182 -17.87 -14.31 -3.62
C GLU A 182 -16.60 -14.31 -2.78
N SER A 183 -15.44 -14.59 -3.37
CA SER A 183 -14.14 -14.54 -2.68
C SER A 183 -13.84 -13.13 -2.13
N VAL A 184 -14.11 -12.06 -2.89
CA VAL A 184 -13.97 -10.67 -2.44
C VAL A 184 -15.00 -10.33 -1.36
N LYS A 185 -16.26 -10.72 -1.56
CA LYS A 185 -17.33 -10.47 -0.57
C LYS A 185 -17.05 -11.16 0.76
N LYS A 186 -16.62 -12.42 0.72
CA LYS A 186 -16.23 -13.21 1.88
C LYS A 186 -15.06 -12.55 2.63
N LEU A 187 -14.02 -12.15 1.90
CA LEU A 187 -12.85 -11.49 2.45
C LEU A 187 -13.23 -10.19 3.17
N VAL A 188 -14.02 -9.32 2.53
CA VAL A 188 -14.43 -8.03 3.13
C VAL A 188 -15.37 -8.24 4.32
N LYS A 189 -16.26 -9.25 4.26
CA LYS A 189 -17.09 -9.63 5.41
C LYS A 189 -16.22 -10.07 6.59
N ALA A 190 -15.18 -10.89 6.34
CA ALA A 190 -14.29 -11.39 7.37
C ALA A 190 -13.53 -10.28 8.12
N PHE A 191 -13.34 -9.11 7.53
CA PHE A 191 -12.77 -7.96 8.25
C PHE A 191 -13.70 -7.42 9.34
N LYS A 192 -15.00 -7.50 9.12
CA LYS A 192 -16.02 -6.82 9.95
C LYS A 192 -16.75 -7.76 10.88
N GLU A 193 -16.96 -9.00 10.45
CA GLU A 193 -17.82 -9.97 11.15
C GLU A 193 -17.28 -11.39 10.97
N GLN A 194 -17.22 -12.14 12.07
CA GLN A 194 -16.94 -13.57 12.11
C GLN A 194 -17.88 -14.22 13.13
N ASP A 195 -18.48 -15.36 12.80
CA ASP A 195 -19.43 -16.10 13.65
C ASP A 195 -20.59 -15.24 14.20
N GLY A 196 -21.09 -14.30 13.39
CA GLY A 196 -22.20 -13.42 13.76
C GLY A 196 -21.83 -12.31 14.76
N LYS A 197 -20.51 -12.08 15.00
CA LYS A 197 -20.01 -11.04 15.88
C LYS A 197 -19.07 -10.10 15.13
N GLU A 198 -19.08 -8.84 15.51
CA GLU A 198 -18.07 -7.90 15.02
C GLU A 198 -16.67 -8.37 15.41
N THR A 199 -15.72 -8.21 14.48
CA THR A 199 -14.31 -8.50 14.74
C THR A 199 -13.66 -7.43 15.61
N PHE A 200 -12.67 -7.80 16.40
CA PHE A 200 -11.86 -6.83 17.13
C PHE A 200 -11.12 -5.87 16.19
N PHE A 201 -10.77 -6.33 15.00
CA PHE A 201 -10.19 -5.49 13.96
C PHE A 201 -11.12 -4.35 13.55
N TYR A 202 -12.42 -4.63 13.35
CA TYR A 202 -13.40 -3.61 13.00
C TYR A 202 -13.72 -2.68 14.16
N GLU A 203 -13.91 -3.22 15.38
CA GLU A 203 -14.09 -2.42 16.59
C GLU A 203 -12.92 -1.47 16.83
N SER A 204 -11.67 -1.97 16.74
CA SER A 204 -10.48 -1.12 16.85
C SER A 204 -10.40 -0.07 15.75
N SER A 205 -10.78 -0.41 14.51
CA SER A 205 -10.80 0.55 13.41
C SER A 205 -11.82 1.68 13.66
N LYS A 206 -13.00 1.37 14.18
CA LYS A 206 -13.99 2.39 14.61
C LYS A 206 -13.47 3.25 15.76
N PHE A 207 -12.76 2.65 16.73
CA PHE A 207 -12.10 3.41 17.80
C PHE A 207 -11.09 4.42 17.24
N PHE A 208 -10.24 4.01 16.30
CA PHE A 208 -9.29 4.90 15.65
C PHE A 208 -9.96 6.03 14.85
N ASP A 209 -11.12 5.81 14.23
CA ASP A 209 -11.93 6.87 13.62
C ASP A 209 -12.40 7.91 14.63
N GLY A 210 -12.69 7.48 15.87
CA GLY A 210 -13.05 8.36 16.97
C GLY A 210 -11.89 9.20 17.49
N GLU A 211 -10.71 8.61 17.63
CA GLU A 211 -9.55 9.20 18.33
C GLU A 211 -8.64 10.02 17.42
N TYR A 212 -8.43 9.60 16.17
CA TYR A 212 -7.44 10.20 15.30
C TYR A 212 -8.05 11.00 14.16
N LYS A 213 -7.45 12.17 13.88
CA LYS A 213 -7.83 13.01 12.76
C LYS A 213 -7.35 12.38 11.47
N LYS A 214 -8.29 11.99 10.60
CA LYS A 214 -8.01 11.67 9.20
C LYS A 214 -9.10 12.24 8.31
N ALA A 215 -8.81 12.37 7.03
CA ALA A 215 -9.71 12.94 6.05
C ALA A 215 -11.00 12.11 5.94
N GLY A 216 -12.10 12.63 6.44
CA GLY A 216 -13.44 12.03 6.40
C GLY A 216 -13.74 11.13 7.60
N ASN A 217 -15.04 11.05 7.93
CA ASN A 217 -15.55 10.13 8.92
C ASN A 217 -15.42 8.68 8.41
N GLY A 218 -14.92 7.77 9.23
CA GLY A 218 -14.82 6.35 8.91
C GLY A 218 -13.64 5.98 8.02
N TYR A 219 -12.51 6.71 8.07
CA TYR A 219 -11.29 6.37 7.35
C TYR A 219 -10.76 4.99 7.76
N TRP A 220 -10.51 4.78 9.06
CA TRP A 220 -9.93 3.54 9.57
C TRP A 220 -10.85 2.33 9.40
N SER A 221 -12.17 2.52 9.52
CA SER A 221 -13.17 1.47 9.36
C SER A 221 -13.69 1.31 7.93
N SER A 222 -13.20 2.12 6.98
CA SER A 222 -13.53 1.95 5.56
C SER A 222 -12.99 0.63 5.01
N ALA A 223 -13.72 0.02 4.09
CA ALA A 223 -13.38 -1.31 3.56
C ALA A 223 -12.01 -1.34 2.88
N HIS A 224 -11.67 -0.32 2.10
CA HIS A 224 -10.38 -0.26 1.39
C HIS A 224 -9.18 -0.07 2.34
N GLU A 225 -9.33 0.71 3.41
CA GLU A 225 -8.28 0.86 4.41
C GLU A 225 -8.11 -0.39 5.26
N MET A 226 -9.21 -1.07 5.59
CA MET A 226 -9.15 -2.37 6.26
C MET A 226 -8.51 -3.42 5.35
N PHE A 227 -8.85 -3.42 4.04
CA PHE A 227 -8.23 -4.31 3.07
C PHE A 227 -6.70 -4.12 3.03
N ALA A 228 -6.23 -2.89 2.85
CA ALA A 228 -4.80 -2.60 2.77
C ALA A 228 -4.03 -2.98 4.04
N ARG A 229 -4.59 -2.71 5.23
CA ARG A 229 -3.96 -3.10 6.50
C ARG A 229 -3.98 -4.60 6.74
N ALA A 230 -5.10 -5.27 6.43
CA ALA A 230 -5.19 -6.72 6.53
C ALA A 230 -4.25 -7.40 5.52
N PHE A 231 -4.14 -6.86 4.30
CA PHE A 231 -3.20 -7.34 3.30
C PHE A 231 -1.74 -7.22 3.73
N ALA A 232 -1.33 -6.08 4.31
CA ALA A 232 0.02 -5.91 4.84
C ALA A 232 0.34 -6.95 5.93
N CYS A 233 -0.64 -7.29 6.79
CA CYS A 233 -0.51 -8.35 7.77
C CYS A 233 -0.42 -9.75 7.13
N TYR A 234 -1.24 -10.02 6.12
CA TYR A 234 -1.20 -11.26 5.36
C TYR A 234 0.17 -11.48 4.71
N VAL A 235 0.70 -10.46 4.02
CA VAL A 235 2.05 -10.52 3.44
C VAL A 235 3.10 -10.79 4.50
N LYS A 236 3.01 -10.09 5.65
CA LYS A 236 3.93 -10.30 6.78
C LYS A 236 3.93 -11.76 7.25
N ASP A 237 2.75 -12.39 7.38
CA ASP A 237 2.63 -13.78 7.78
C ASP A 237 3.19 -14.73 6.71
N LYS A 238 2.94 -14.45 5.43
CA LYS A 238 3.48 -15.24 4.31
C LYS A 238 5.00 -15.15 4.16
N LEU A 239 5.63 -14.16 4.76
CA LEU A 239 7.11 -14.11 4.85
C LEU A 239 7.68 -15.15 5.83
N ASP A 240 6.83 -15.83 6.63
CA ASP A 240 7.20 -16.94 7.50
C ASP A 240 8.40 -16.60 8.41
N GLY A 241 8.26 -15.52 9.16
CA GLY A 241 9.28 -15.00 10.09
C GLY A 241 10.46 -14.28 9.42
N ARG A 242 10.55 -14.25 8.10
CA ARG A 242 11.56 -13.46 7.40
C ARG A 242 11.23 -11.96 7.50
N ARG A 243 12.24 -11.17 7.75
CA ARG A 243 12.12 -9.72 7.84
C ARG A 243 12.20 -9.07 6.46
N SER A 244 11.30 -8.15 6.18
CA SER A 244 11.29 -7.30 4.99
C SER A 244 10.71 -5.94 5.36
N ASP A 245 11.52 -5.11 6.03
CA ASP A 245 11.05 -3.86 6.63
C ASP A 245 10.53 -2.87 5.62
N TYR A 246 11.15 -2.75 4.44
CA TYR A 246 10.67 -1.85 3.40
C TYR A 246 9.26 -2.21 2.93
N LEU A 247 8.94 -3.50 2.90
CA LEU A 247 7.65 -4.04 2.47
C LEU A 247 6.57 -3.90 3.55
N VAL A 248 6.83 -4.40 4.77
CA VAL A 248 5.81 -4.59 5.82
C VAL A 248 6.19 -4.02 7.19
N GLY A 249 7.22 -3.19 7.29
CA GLY A 249 7.71 -2.67 8.58
C GLY A 249 6.67 -1.87 9.37
N HIS A 250 5.64 -1.35 8.74
CA HIS A 250 4.52 -0.65 9.38
C HIS A 250 3.28 -1.55 9.60
N ALA A 251 3.29 -2.81 9.17
CA ALA A 251 2.24 -3.73 9.53
C ALA A 251 2.19 -3.86 11.08
N GLU A 252 0.98 -3.72 11.63
CA GLU A 252 0.70 -3.77 13.08
C GLU A 252 1.11 -2.52 13.90
N CYS A 253 1.55 -1.42 13.28
CA CYS A 253 2.02 -0.24 14.00
C CYS A 253 0.89 0.64 14.60
N ALA A 254 -0.37 0.51 14.14
CA ALA A 254 -1.48 1.30 14.66
C ALA A 254 -2.04 0.70 15.95
N VAL A 255 -1.42 1.09 17.06
CA VAL A 255 -1.73 0.64 18.42
C VAL A 255 -2.05 1.84 19.30
N SER A 256 -3.16 1.78 20.05
CA SER A 256 -3.56 2.75 21.07
C SER A 256 -4.11 1.99 22.29
N GLY A 257 -3.32 1.89 23.33
CA GLY A 257 -3.66 1.07 24.48
C GLY A 257 -3.85 -0.40 24.10
N VAL A 258 -5.04 -0.94 24.34
CA VAL A 258 -5.40 -2.31 23.96
C VAL A 258 -5.92 -2.41 22.52
N MET A 259 -6.32 -1.29 21.92
CA MET A 259 -6.88 -1.21 20.59
C MET A 259 -5.79 -1.30 19.51
N VAL A 260 -6.00 -2.16 18.53
CA VAL A 260 -5.05 -2.40 17.44
C VAL A 260 -5.83 -2.45 16.14
N ALA A 261 -5.61 -1.46 15.26
CA ALA A 261 -6.32 -1.36 13.99
C ALA A 261 -5.76 -2.33 12.92
N TYR A 262 -5.48 -3.57 13.32
CA TYR A 262 -5.02 -4.67 12.48
C TYR A 262 -5.64 -5.99 12.96
N PRO A 263 -5.83 -6.98 12.06
CA PRO A 263 -6.34 -8.29 12.47
C PRO A 263 -5.35 -9.03 13.39
N ARG A 264 -5.87 -9.79 14.35
CA ARG A 264 -5.09 -10.49 15.38
C ARG A 264 -5.60 -11.90 15.63
N LYS A 265 -4.73 -12.77 16.17
CA LYS A 265 -5.06 -14.11 16.67
C LYS A 265 -5.84 -14.95 15.64
N ASP A 266 -6.93 -15.58 16.06
CA ASP A 266 -7.73 -16.47 15.21
C ASP A 266 -8.49 -15.72 14.11
N GLU A 267 -8.94 -14.50 14.38
CA GLU A 267 -9.51 -13.58 13.41
C GLU A 267 -8.53 -13.33 12.23
N ARG A 268 -7.24 -13.13 12.52
CA ARG A 268 -6.19 -12.95 11.51
C ARG A 268 -5.97 -14.23 10.69
N LYS A 269 -5.97 -15.39 11.33
CA LYS A 269 -5.84 -16.67 10.61
C LYS A 269 -6.98 -16.88 9.60
N PHE A 270 -8.22 -16.59 10.02
CA PHE A 270 -9.37 -16.69 9.14
C PHE A 270 -9.30 -15.68 7.99
N ILE A 271 -8.92 -14.44 8.25
CA ILE A 271 -8.70 -13.41 7.22
C ILE A 271 -7.61 -13.85 6.23
N ASN A 272 -6.51 -14.44 6.73
CA ASN A 272 -5.45 -14.97 5.87
C ASN A 272 -5.96 -16.10 4.96
N GLN A 273 -6.80 -17.00 5.46
CA GLN A 273 -7.45 -18.03 4.63
C GLN A 273 -8.34 -17.40 3.55
N CYS A 274 -9.08 -16.35 3.89
CA CYS A 274 -9.87 -15.62 2.90
C CYS A 274 -9.01 -14.95 1.84
N PHE A 275 -7.81 -14.46 2.17
CA PHE A 275 -6.84 -13.97 1.17
C PHE A 275 -6.29 -15.10 0.30
N ASP A 276 -6.01 -16.27 0.86
CA ASP A 276 -5.58 -17.44 0.05
C ASP A 276 -6.66 -17.83 -0.96
N GLU A 277 -7.94 -17.88 -0.55
CA GLU A 277 -9.06 -18.10 -1.45
C GLU A 277 -9.21 -16.98 -2.49
N PHE A 278 -9.05 -15.73 -2.09
CA PHE A 278 -9.09 -14.58 -2.99
C PHE A 278 -8.01 -14.68 -4.09
N PHE A 279 -6.75 -14.94 -3.75
CA PHE A 279 -5.69 -15.08 -4.74
C PHE A 279 -5.91 -16.27 -5.65
N THR A 280 -6.38 -17.39 -5.10
CA THR A 280 -6.74 -18.59 -5.90
C THR A 280 -7.83 -18.25 -6.93
N ASP A 281 -8.90 -17.59 -6.50
CA ASP A 281 -10.01 -17.20 -7.39
C ASP A 281 -9.56 -16.20 -8.47
N MET A 282 -8.67 -15.25 -8.13
CA MET A 282 -8.13 -14.30 -9.11
C MET A 282 -7.22 -14.98 -10.15
N ILE A 283 -6.48 -16.00 -9.75
CA ILE A 283 -5.66 -16.82 -10.66
C ILE A 283 -6.55 -17.68 -11.55
N GLU A 284 -7.53 -18.36 -11.00
CA GLU A 284 -8.48 -19.20 -11.76
C GLU A 284 -9.27 -18.40 -12.79
N LYS A 285 -9.58 -17.13 -12.50
CA LYS A 285 -10.23 -16.20 -13.43
C LYS A 285 -9.28 -15.59 -14.47
N GLY A 286 -7.98 -15.90 -14.40
CA GLY A 286 -6.98 -15.32 -15.30
C GLY A 286 -6.74 -13.82 -15.12
N ILE A 287 -7.10 -13.27 -13.96
CA ILE A 287 -6.84 -11.87 -13.60
C ILE A 287 -5.40 -11.72 -13.13
N LEU A 288 -4.90 -12.72 -12.41
CA LEU A 288 -3.51 -12.87 -11.98
C LEU A 288 -2.95 -14.17 -12.52
N SER A 289 -1.63 -14.27 -12.58
CA SER A 289 -0.90 -15.47 -13.00
C SER A 289 -0.19 -16.09 -11.79
N LYS A 290 -0.22 -17.41 -11.68
CA LYS A 290 0.49 -18.12 -10.62
C LYS A 290 2.00 -17.95 -10.80
N TYR A 291 2.70 -17.75 -9.69
CA TYR A 291 4.17 -17.81 -9.69
C TYR A 291 4.62 -19.25 -9.90
N GLU A 292 5.38 -19.44 -10.94
CA GLU A 292 6.13 -20.68 -11.18
C GLU A 292 7.63 -20.36 -10.99
N PRO A 293 8.29 -20.95 -9.98
CA PRO A 293 9.72 -20.81 -9.85
C PRO A 293 10.40 -21.27 -11.15
N GLU A 294 11.25 -20.43 -11.72
CA GLU A 294 12.09 -20.89 -12.85
C GLU A 294 12.77 -22.19 -12.41
N ALA A 295 12.56 -23.26 -13.18
CA ALA A 295 13.31 -24.49 -12.98
C ALA A 295 14.80 -24.08 -12.92
N LYS A 296 15.50 -24.48 -11.85
CA LYS A 296 16.93 -24.28 -11.79
C LYS A 296 17.47 -24.87 -13.09
N LYS A 297 17.90 -24.03 -14.03
CA LYS A 297 18.79 -24.49 -15.09
C LYS A 297 19.98 -25.04 -14.32
N GLU A 298 20.16 -26.35 -14.36
CA GLU A 298 21.43 -26.93 -13.97
C GLU A 298 22.46 -26.19 -14.80
N THR A 299 23.15 -25.27 -14.17
CA THR A 299 24.34 -24.65 -14.75
C THR A 299 25.44 -25.70 -14.67
N ASP A 300 25.33 -26.67 -15.55
CA ASP A 300 26.51 -27.40 -15.97
C ASP A 300 27.45 -26.39 -16.65
N ASN A 301 28.63 -26.26 -16.07
CA ASN A 301 29.75 -25.45 -16.53
C ASN A 301 29.57 -23.92 -16.47
N ILE A 302 29.69 -23.37 -15.27
CA ILE A 302 30.39 -22.09 -15.16
C ILE A 302 31.89 -22.43 -15.29
N GLU A 303 32.44 -22.33 -16.50
CA GLU A 303 33.86 -22.07 -16.65
C GLU A 303 34.17 -20.85 -15.77
N GLU A 304 35.10 -21.01 -14.83
CA GLU A 304 35.65 -19.91 -14.03
C GLU A 304 36.14 -18.84 -15.02
N VAL A 305 35.28 -17.83 -15.28
CA VAL A 305 35.74 -16.65 -16.01
C VAL A 305 36.69 -15.93 -15.07
N ASN A 306 37.97 -16.02 -15.39
CA ASN A 306 39.03 -15.35 -14.67
C ASN A 306 38.75 -13.83 -14.73
N ILE A 307 38.46 -13.23 -13.57
CA ILE A 307 38.12 -11.79 -13.45
C ILE A 307 39.28 -10.92 -13.97
N GLU A 308 40.51 -11.44 -14.06
CA GLU A 308 41.65 -10.73 -14.60
C GLU A 308 41.55 -10.48 -16.12
N ASP A 309 40.81 -11.29 -16.87
CA ASP A 309 40.63 -11.13 -18.33
C ASP A 309 39.60 -10.04 -18.68
N LEU A 310 38.82 -9.55 -17.71
CA LEU A 310 37.84 -8.47 -17.90
C LEU A 310 38.40 -7.06 -17.57
N LEU A 311 39.65 -6.97 -17.12
CA LEU A 311 40.25 -5.69 -16.71
C LEU A 311 41.18 -5.09 -17.78
N PHE A 312 41.31 -5.64 -18.95
CA PHE A 312 42.16 -5.08 -20.00
C PHE A 312 41.36 -4.70 -21.24
N GLU A 313 41.52 -3.43 -21.55
CA GLU A 313 41.20 -2.63 -22.72
C GLU A 313 40.02 -1.65 -22.56
N GLY A 314 40.38 -0.45 -22.15
CA GLY A 314 39.50 0.72 -22.17
C GLY A 314 40.31 2.00 -22.10
N GLN A 315 41.27 2.18 -23.01
CA GLN A 315 41.73 3.53 -23.33
C GLN A 315 40.75 4.17 -24.32
N GLY A 316 40.12 5.24 -23.88
CA GLY A 316 39.59 6.29 -24.76
C GLY A 316 38.29 5.94 -25.49
N GLY A 317 37.15 6.27 -24.90
CA GLY A 317 35.88 6.31 -25.62
C GLY A 317 34.76 6.79 -24.73
N GLN A 318 34.25 7.99 -24.98
CA GLN A 318 32.98 8.50 -24.43
C GLN A 318 31.88 7.49 -24.75
N MET A 319 31.35 6.80 -23.75
CA MET A 319 30.12 6.03 -23.94
C MET A 319 28.92 6.95 -23.74
N MET A 320 28.24 7.24 -24.83
CA MET A 320 26.89 7.79 -24.81
C MET A 320 25.91 6.63 -24.66
N PHE A 321 25.06 6.68 -23.66
CA PHE A 321 23.90 5.80 -23.51
C PHE A 321 22.68 6.49 -24.10
N PHE A 322 22.05 5.83 -25.05
CA PHE A 322 20.73 6.15 -25.56
C PHE A 322 19.66 5.43 -24.77
#